data_796ea4ea6c435b13393514a7dc667fbb
#
_entry.id   796ea4ea6c435b13393514a7dc667fbb
#
_cell.length_a   1.000
_cell.length_b   1.000
_cell.length_c   1.000
_cell.angle_alpha   90.00
_cell.angle_beta   90.00
_cell.angle_gamma   90.00
#
_symmetry.space_group_name_H-M   'P 1'
#
loop_
_entity.id
_entity.type
_entity.pdbx_description
1 polymer ?
#
loop_
_entity_poly.entity_id
_entity_poly.type
_entity_poly.pdbx_seq_one_letter_code
_entity_poly.pdbx_strand_id
1 'polypeptide(L)'
;MNSLHDLTPKLEANRQRISEWMDLKRSEVPIPFYGSVDVRDAEWKIAVVDANHFPAGFNNIAPQDMDEISDLMGSHIKRNYGDCKWVHLYPEAHTRNKGYVEN
;
A
#
# COMPACT_ATOMS: atom_id res chain seq x y z
N MET A 1 3.09 18.63 -21.17
CA MET A 1 3.97 18.35 -20.02
C MET A 1 3.52 17.07 -19.37
N ASN A 2 4.42 16.13 -19.17
CA ASN A 2 4.12 14.86 -18.50
C ASN A 2 4.51 15.01 -17.03
N SER A 3 3.54 15.10 -16.13
CA SER A 3 3.76 15.30 -14.68
C SER A 3 4.60 14.19 -14.05
N LEU A 4 4.50 12.94 -14.52
CA LEU A 4 5.35 11.84 -14.09
C LEU A 4 6.82 12.06 -14.47
N HIS A 5 7.06 12.61 -15.65
CA HIS A 5 8.42 12.94 -16.11
C HIS A 5 9.08 14.02 -15.27
N ASP A 6 8.29 14.99 -14.79
CA ASP A 6 8.77 16.07 -13.92
C ASP A 6 8.87 15.64 -12.46
N LEU A 7 7.99 14.71 -12.03
CA LEU A 7 7.90 14.27 -10.65
C LEU A 7 9.05 13.32 -10.26
N THR A 8 9.39 12.38 -11.11
CA THR A 8 10.40 11.35 -10.80
C THR A 8 11.74 11.93 -10.36
N PRO A 9 12.35 12.90 -11.09
CA PRO A 9 13.59 13.52 -10.65
C PRO A 9 13.46 14.24 -9.31
N LYS A 10 12.32 14.85 -9.05
CA LYS A 10 12.08 15.55 -7.77
C LYS A 10 11.98 14.56 -6.60
N LEU A 11 11.33 13.43 -6.81
CA LEU A 11 11.27 12.36 -5.80
C LEU A 11 12.65 11.80 -5.51
N GLU A 12 13.43 11.52 -6.54
CA GLU A 12 14.79 11.01 -6.38
C GLU A 12 15.69 11.99 -5.64
N ALA A 13 15.65 13.28 -5.99
CA ALA A 13 16.44 14.32 -5.35
C ALA A 13 16.05 14.56 -3.87
N ASN A 14 14.84 14.20 -3.48
CA ASN A 14 14.33 14.42 -2.12
C ASN A 14 14.06 13.11 -1.37
N ARG A 15 14.56 11.98 -1.85
CA ARG A 15 14.31 10.65 -1.30
C ARG A 15 14.49 10.58 0.23
N GLN A 16 15.59 11.11 0.73
CA GLN A 16 15.88 11.10 2.17
C GLN A 16 14.88 11.94 2.96
N ARG A 17 14.57 13.15 2.52
CA ARG A 17 13.60 14.03 3.18
C ARG A 17 12.21 13.41 3.19
N ILE A 18 11.81 12.75 2.10
CA ILE A 18 10.52 12.05 2.01
C ILE A 18 10.49 10.89 3.00
N SER A 19 11.56 10.10 3.08
CA SER A 19 11.65 8.99 4.02
C SER A 19 11.52 9.46 5.48
N GLU A 20 12.26 10.50 5.85
CA GLU A 20 12.20 11.10 7.19
C GLU A 20 10.80 11.64 7.52
N TRP A 21 10.16 12.29 6.56
CA TRP A 21 8.79 12.78 6.72
C TRP A 21 7.79 11.63 6.90
N MET A 22 7.93 10.57 6.10
CA MET A 22 7.09 9.38 6.20
C MET A 22 7.24 8.70 7.57
N ASP A 23 8.48 8.58 8.07
CA ASP A 23 8.75 7.98 9.37
C ASP A 23 8.14 8.81 10.50
N LEU A 24 8.23 10.13 10.42
CA LEU A 24 7.58 11.03 11.37
C LEU A 24 6.07 10.83 11.36
N LYS A 25 5.44 10.79 10.19
CA LYS A 25 3.99 10.58 10.05
C LYS A 25 3.55 9.22 10.57
N ARG A 26 4.32 8.17 10.32
CA ARG A 26 4.04 6.83 10.87
C ARG A 26 4.12 6.79 12.39
N SER A 27 4.95 7.64 13.02
CA SER A 27 5.02 7.73 14.48
C SER A 27 3.83 8.47 15.09
N GLU A 28 3.19 9.36 14.32
CA GLU A 28 2.07 10.19 14.78
C GLU A 28 0.71 9.53 14.54
N VAL A 29 0.58 8.70 13.52
CA VAL A 29 -0.70 8.16 13.05
C VAL A 29 -0.67 6.64 13.09
N PRO A 30 -1.68 6.00 13.70
CA PRO A 30 -1.82 4.54 13.61
C PRO A 30 -1.97 4.10 12.16
N ILE A 31 -1.15 3.12 11.76
CA ILE A 31 -1.17 2.60 10.39
C ILE A 31 -2.07 1.37 10.35
N PRO A 32 -3.05 1.29 9.41
CA PRO A 32 -3.87 0.11 9.24
C PRO A 32 -3.02 -1.06 8.71
N PHE A 33 -3.53 -2.27 8.88
CA PHE A 33 -2.88 -3.48 8.38
C PHE A 33 -2.60 -3.42 6.88
N TYR A 34 -3.52 -2.83 6.13
CA TYR A 34 -3.43 -2.68 4.69
C TYR A 34 -4.11 -1.38 4.25
N GLY A 35 -3.55 -0.76 3.25
CA GLY A 35 -4.17 0.37 2.57
C GLY A 35 -3.69 0.45 1.14
N SER A 36 -4.58 0.77 0.23
CA SER A 36 -4.25 1.08 -1.15
C SER A 36 -4.95 2.34 -1.59
N VAL A 37 -4.34 3.04 -2.52
CA VAL A 37 -4.92 4.26 -3.10
C VAL A 37 -4.77 4.23 -4.61
N ASP A 38 -5.80 4.70 -5.29
CA ASP A 38 -5.74 4.97 -6.71
C ASP A 38 -5.32 6.43 -6.93
N VAL A 39 -4.33 6.63 -7.76
CA VAL A 39 -3.81 7.95 -8.10
C VAL A 39 -4.20 8.30 -9.52
N ARG A 40 -4.76 9.49 -9.70
CA ARG A 40 -5.06 10.03 -11.02
C ARG A 40 -4.05 11.10 -11.38
N ASP A 41 -3.40 10.90 -12.52
CA ASP A 41 -2.50 11.88 -13.12
C ASP A 41 -3.20 12.56 -14.30
N ALA A 42 -3.44 13.87 -14.16
CA ALA A 42 -4.05 14.70 -15.17
C ALA A 42 -3.02 15.61 -15.88
N GLU A 43 -1.74 15.23 -15.84
CA GLU A 43 -0.57 15.96 -16.38
C GLU A 43 -0.23 17.24 -15.64
N TRP A 44 -1.21 18.05 -15.23
CA TRP A 44 -1.01 19.29 -14.48
C TRP A 44 -1.24 19.11 -12.98
N LYS A 45 -1.84 18.01 -12.58
CA LYS A 45 -2.13 17.70 -11.17
C LYS A 45 -2.20 16.21 -10.96
N ILE A 46 -1.67 15.78 -9.82
CA ILE A 46 -1.78 14.40 -9.32
C ILE A 46 -2.63 14.42 -8.06
N ALA A 47 -3.58 13.52 -7.96
CA ALA A 47 -4.46 13.42 -6.80
C ALA A 47 -4.84 11.97 -6.48
N VAL A 48 -4.96 11.67 -5.20
CA VAL A 48 -5.59 10.44 -4.74
C VAL A 48 -7.11 10.57 -4.94
N VAL A 49 -7.71 9.60 -5.60
CA VAL A 49 -9.14 9.63 -5.97
C VAL A 49 -9.95 8.50 -5.34
N ASP A 50 -9.32 7.46 -4.87
CA ASP A 50 -9.96 6.36 -4.18
C ASP A 50 -9.01 5.72 -3.17
N ALA A 51 -9.57 5.16 -2.11
CA ALA A 51 -8.81 4.45 -1.09
C ALA A 51 -9.55 3.20 -0.62
N ASN A 52 -8.82 2.13 -0.40
CA ASN A 52 -9.35 0.85 0.08
C ASN A 52 -8.52 0.32 1.25
N HIS A 53 -9.19 -0.33 2.19
CA HIS A 53 -8.56 -0.98 3.34
C HIS A 53 -8.65 -2.51 3.31
N PHE A 54 -9.32 -3.08 2.31
CA PHE A 54 -9.37 -4.53 2.13
C PHE A 54 -8.10 -5.03 1.42
N PRO A 55 -7.42 -6.07 1.95
CA PRO A 55 -6.19 -6.58 1.36
C PRO A 55 -6.48 -7.36 0.07
N ALA A 56 -6.41 -6.68 -1.05
CA ALA A 56 -6.60 -7.24 -2.39
C ALA A 56 -5.68 -6.52 -3.38
N GLY A 57 -5.59 -7.02 -4.61
CA GLY A 57 -4.76 -6.41 -5.65
C GLY A 57 -3.29 -6.79 -5.58
N PHE A 58 -2.92 -7.82 -4.82
CA PHE A 58 -1.54 -8.28 -4.69
C PHE A 58 -0.95 -8.78 -6.01
N ASN A 59 -1.78 -9.16 -6.97
CA ASN A 59 -1.34 -9.50 -8.33
C ASN A 59 -0.70 -8.31 -9.07
N ASN A 60 -0.92 -7.08 -8.59
CA ASN A 60 -0.29 -5.87 -9.15
C ASN A 60 1.08 -5.58 -8.52
N ILE A 61 1.49 -6.36 -7.53
CA ILE A 61 2.78 -6.20 -6.85
C ILE A 61 3.83 -7.05 -7.56
N ALA A 62 5.02 -6.51 -7.73
CA ALA A 62 6.11 -7.24 -8.34
C ALA A 62 6.48 -8.48 -7.51
N PRO A 63 6.68 -9.66 -8.12
CA PRO A 63 6.99 -10.89 -7.38
C PRO A 63 8.19 -10.78 -6.44
N GLN A 64 9.19 -9.98 -6.79
CA GLN A 64 10.38 -9.78 -5.95
C GLN A 64 10.08 -9.03 -4.64
N ASP A 65 8.96 -8.32 -4.55
CA ASP A 65 8.58 -7.55 -3.37
C ASP A 65 7.67 -8.34 -2.41
N MET A 66 7.24 -9.53 -2.79
CA MET A 66 6.28 -10.33 -2.02
C MET A 66 6.81 -10.76 -0.66
N ASP A 67 8.09 -11.12 -0.58
CA ASP A 67 8.71 -11.52 0.69
C ASP A 67 8.75 -10.36 1.68
N GLU A 68 9.10 -9.16 1.22
CA GLU A 68 9.09 -7.95 2.05
C GLU A 68 7.68 -7.64 2.56
N ILE A 69 6.67 -7.76 1.70
CA ILE A 69 5.26 -7.54 2.09
C ILE A 69 4.82 -8.55 3.14
N SER A 70 5.16 -9.81 2.95
CA SER A 70 4.88 -10.87 3.92
C SER A 70 5.50 -10.57 5.29
N ASP A 71 6.74 -10.12 5.31
CA ASP A 71 7.45 -9.75 6.53
C ASP A 71 6.81 -8.54 7.22
N LEU A 72 6.41 -7.53 6.45
CA LEU A 72 5.73 -6.34 6.96
C LEU A 72 4.37 -6.68 7.58
N MET A 73 3.58 -7.51 6.92
CA MET A 73 2.27 -7.97 7.42
C MET A 73 2.44 -8.83 8.68
N GLY A 74 3.37 -9.77 8.67
CA GLY A 74 3.68 -10.60 9.82
C GLY A 74 4.13 -9.77 11.03
N SER A 75 4.98 -8.79 10.82
CA SER A 75 5.45 -7.88 11.86
C SER A 75 4.32 -7.01 12.43
N HIS A 76 3.41 -6.54 11.59
CA HIS A 76 2.24 -5.78 12.02
C HIS A 76 1.33 -6.61 12.92
N ILE A 77 1.02 -7.84 12.51
CA ILE A 77 0.21 -8.78 13.30
C ILE A 77 0.88 -9.05 14.65
N LYS A 78 2.17 -9.30 14.65
CA LYS A 78 2.94 -9.60 15.85
C LYS A 78 2.94 -8.46 16.85
N ARG A 79 3.07 -7.21 16.37
CA ARG A 79 3.07 -6.02 17.24
C ARG A 79 1.70 -5.70 17.82
N ASN A 80 0.65 -5.84 17.01
CA ASN A 80 -0.69 -5.39 17.39
C ASN A 80 -1.57 -6.51 17.95
N TYR A 81 -1.26 -7.77 17.62
CA TYR A 81 -2.05 -8.94 17.97
C TYR A 81 -1.14 -10.11 18.34
N GLY A 82 -0.26 -9.91 19.32
CA GLY A 82 0.81 -10.86 19.69
C GLY A 82 0.35 -12.29 20.01
N ASP A 83 -0.89 -12.45 20.47
CA ASP A 83 -1.50 -13.74 20.77
C ASP A 83 -2.26 -14.35 19.58
N CYS A 84 -2.27 -13.67 18.45
CA CYS A 84 -2.94 -14.14 17.25
C CYS A 84 -2.30 -15.43 16.72
N LYS A 85 -3.11 -16.47 16.53
CA LYS A 85 -2.69 -17.73 15.95
C LYS A 85 -3.30 -18.00 14.58
N TRP A 86 -4.37 -17.29 14.25
CA TRP A 86 -5.14 -17.49 13.03
C TRP A 86 -5.54 -16.15 12.44
N VAL A 87 -5.49 -16.05 11.12
CA VAL A 87 -6.03 -14.94 10.35
C VAL A 87 -7.08 -15.50 9.39
N HIS A 88 -8.28 -14.94 9.44
CA HIS A 88 -9.37 -15.33 8.56
C HIS A 88 -9.64 -14.20 7.56
N LEU A 89 -9.69 -14.54 6.28
CA LEU A 89 -10.08 -13.65 5.20
C LEU A 89 -11.49 -14.00 4.75
N TYR A 90 -12.36 -13.00 4.76
CA TYR A 90 -13.74 -13.14 4.31
C TYR A 90 -13.93 -12.34 3.02
N PRO A 91 -13.84 -12.99 1.84
CA PRO A 91 -14.08 -12.30 0.58
C PRO A 91 -15.54 -11.91 0.42
N GLU A 92 -15.80 -10.89 -0.37
CA GLU A 92 -17.15 -10.49 -0.72
C GLU A 92 -17.83 -11.56 -1.57
N ALA A 93 -19.03 -11.99 -1.16
CA ALA A 93 -19.74 -13.08 -1.79
C ALA A 93 -20.22 -12.75 -3.22
N HIS A 94 -20.42 -11.48 -3.54
CA HIS A 94 -20.89 -11.03 -4.85
C HIS A 94 -19.75 -10.83 -5.88
N THR A 95 -18.51 -10.81 -5.46
CA THR A 95 -17.37 -10.63 -6.35
C THR A 95 -16.99 -11.95 -7.01
N ARG A 96 -16.91 -11.92 -8.35
CA ARG A 96 -16.48 -13.04 -9.19
C ARG A 96 -15.24 -12.71 -10.02
N ASN A 97 -14.59 -11.60 -9.72
CA ASN A 97 -13.37 -11.20 -10.39
C ASN A 97 -12.26 -12.18 -10.06
N LYS A 98 -11.64 -12.76 -11.10
CA LYS A 98 -10.60 -13.76 -10.96
C LYS A 98 -9.40 -13.21 -10.18
N GLY A 99 -8.95 -11.99 -10.48
CA GLY A 99 -7.85 -11.34 -9.78
C GLY A 99 -8.12 -11.14 -8.30
N TYR A 100 -9.38 -10.85 -7.92
CA TYR A 100 -9.79 -10.73 -6.53
C TYR A 100 -9.76 -12.08 -5.79
N VAL A 101 -10.24 -13.14 -6.42
CA VAL A 101 -10.31 -14.48 -5.82
C VAL A 101 -8.91 -15.11 -5.68
N GLU A 102 -8.01 -14.82 -6.61
CA GLU A 102 -6.63 -15.37 -6.63
C GLU A 102 -5.65 -14.62 -5.72
N ASN A 103 -6.05 -13.45 -5.20
CA ASN A 103 -5.23 -12.70 -4.28
C ASN A 103 -5.44 -13.17 -2.85
#